data_3ac426e14c0830503fb967d79f899c8f
#
_entry.id   3ac426e14c0830503fb967d79f899c8f
#
_cell.length_a   1.000
_cell.length_b   1.000
_cell.length_c   1.000
_cell.angle_alpha   90.00
_cell.angle_beta   90.00
_cell.angle_gamma   90.00
#
_symmetry.space_group_name_H-M   'P 1'
#
loop_
_entity.id
_entity.type
_entity.pdbx_description
1 polymer ?
#
loop_
_entity_poly.entity_id
_entity_poly.type
_entity_poly.pdbx_seq_one_letter_code
_entity_poly.pdbx_strand_id
1 'polypeptide(L)'
;MKVYKFGGASVKNADGVRNLLNIVEGEKELFIIVSAMGKTTNALERVFGHMQNGRKEEANEEIKQIQAYHAEIIDDLWGEKTEINEVTLLFGQLRNIINDITYRHSDAELWYDTIVAFGELISTTIISKYLNHIGTRNRWIDMRTTFLTNQRHKDANVDIKASKHRLRASIENTGVGVFVGQGFIGGAPDGTTTTLGREGSDYSA
;
A
#
# COMPACT_ATOMS: atom_id res chain seq x y z
N MET A 1 -8.92 8.41 -19.13
CA MET A 1 -8.05 7.56 -18.28
C MET A 1 -8.84 6.34 -17.84
N LYS A 2 -8.30 5.12 -18.01
CA LYS A 2 -8.87 3.88 -17.48
C LYS A 2 -8.42 3.68 -16.04
N VAL A 3 -9.17 2.89 -15.27
CA VAL A 3 -8.76 2.44 -13.93
C VAL A 3 -8.78 0.92 -13.90
N TYR A 4 -7.66 0.30 -13.51
CA TYR A 4 -7.56 -1.15 -13.33
C TYR A 4 -7.23 -1.44 -11.87
N LYS A 5 -7.97 -2.40 -11.29
CA LYS A 5 -7.75 -2.81 -9.90
C LYS A 5 -7.24 -4.24 -9.84
N PHE A 6 -6.19 -4.45 -9.04
CA PHE A 6 -5.59 -5.75 -8.79
C PHE A 6 -5.65 -6.09 -7.30
N GLY A 7 -6.34 -7.20 -6.99
CA GLY A 7 -6.42 -7.72 -5.63
C GLY A 7 -5.14 -8.44 -5.20
N GLY A 8 -4.98 -8.64 -3.89
CA GLY A 8 -3.76 -9.26 -3.32
C GLY A 8 -3.45 -10.64 -3.88
N ALA A 9 -4.46 -11.45 -4.19
CA ALA A 9 -4.26 -12.76 -4.82
C ALA A 9 -3.66 -12.66 -6.23
N SER A 10 -3.96 -11.59 -6.97
CA SER A 10 -3.45 -11.37 -8.33
C SER A 10 -1.99 -10.92 -8.35
N VAL A 11 -1.47 -10.37 -7.24
CA VAL A 11 -0.10 -9.86 -7.11
C VAL A 11 0.69 -10.58 -6.01
N LYS A 12 0.30 -11.81 -5.68
CA LYS A 12 0.86 -12.57 -4.57
C LYS A 12 2.31 -13.05 -4.75
N ASN A 13 2.86 -12.98 -5.94
CA ASN A 13 4.22 -13.41 -6.30
C ASN A 13 4.68 -12.67 -7.56
N ALA A 14 5.92 -12.89 -7.97
CA ALA A 14 6.50 -12.27 -9.15
C ALA A 14 5.71 -12.55 -10.44
N ASP A 15 5.21 -13.78 -10.62
CA ASP A 15 4.40 -14.14 -11.80
C ASP A 15 3.08 -13.37 -11.84
N GLY A 16 2.43 -13.18 -10.69
CA GLY A 16 1.25 -12.34 -10.59
C GLY A 16 1.52 -10.89 -10.99
N VAL A 17 2.66 -10.34 -10.56
CA VAL A 17 3.08 -9.00 -10.97
C VAL A 17 3.38 -8.95 -12.47
N ARG A 18 4.10 -9.93 -13.04
CA ARG A 18 4.34 -10.01 -14.49
C ARG A 18 3.04 -10.11 -15.27
N ASN A 19 2.06 -10.88 -14.78
CA ASN A 19 0.74 -10.97 -15.41
C ASN A 19 -0.02 -9.62 -15.36
N LEU A 20 0.07 -8.87 -14.25
CA LEU A 20 -0.44 -7.50 -14.18
C LEU A 20 0.14 -6.65 -15.31
N LEU A 21 1.46 -6.72 -15.53
CA LEU A 21 2.14 -5.97 -16.57
C LEU A 21 1.63 -6.31 -17.96
N ASN A 22 1.44 -7.61 -18.27
CA ASN A 22 0.87 -8.05 -19.54
C ASN A 22 -0.55 -7.49 -19.77
N ILE A 23 -1.36 -7.39 -18.71
CA ILE A 23 -2.72 -6.83 -18.78
C ILE A 23 -2.71 -5.32 -19.07
N VAL A 24 -1.72 -4.59 -18.54
CA VAL A 24 -1.64 -3.12 -18.69
C VAL A 24 -0.77 -2.68 -19.85
N GLU A 25 -0.15 -3.62 -20.56
CA GLU A 25 0.72 -3.36 -21.70
C GLU A 25 -0.01 -2.53 -22.78
N GLY A 26 0.66 -1.50 -23.27
CA GLY A 26 0.12 -0.61 -24.31
C GLY A 26 -0.88 0.45 -23.83
N GLU A 27 -1.30 0.41 -22.56
CA GLU A 27 -2.16 1.45 -22.01
C GLU A 27 -1.38 2.75 -21.79
N LYS A 28 -1.90 3.86 -22.32
CA LYS A 28 -1.23 5.18 -22.28
C LYS A 28 -1.79 6.11 -21.20
N GLU A 29 -3.04 5.90 -20.81
CA GLU A 29 -3.75 6.70 -19.81
C GLU A 29 -4.42 5.77 -18.80
N LEU A 30 -3.69 5.38 -17.76
CA LEU A 30 -4.09 4.33 -16.83
C LEU A 30 -3.79 4.71 -15.38
N PHE A 31 -4.73 4.45 -14.49
CA PHE A 31 -4.52 4.41 -13.05
C PHE A 31 -4.61 2.96 -12.57
N ILE A 32 -3.55 2.46 -11.94
CA ILE A 32 -3.46 1.10 -11.40
C ILE A 32 -3.67 1.17 -9.88
N ILE A 33 -4.76 0.60 -9.40
CA ILE A 33 -5.06 0.45 -7.98
C ILE A 33 -4.67 -0.96 -7.53
N VAL A 34 -3.84 -1.07 -6.50
CA VAL A 34 -3.35 -2.37 -6.04
C VAL A 34 -3.56 -2.53 -4.53
N SER A 35 -3.99 -3.72 -4.14
CA SER A 35 -4.06 -4.15 -2.74
C SER A 35 -2.71 -4.68 -2.24
N ALA A 36 -2.60 -4.94 -0.94
CA ALA A 36 -1.47 -5.64 -0.35
C ALA A 36 -1.23 -7.00 -1.04
N MET A 37 0.04 -7.41 -1.20
CA MET A 37 0.42 -8.67 -1.86
C MET A 37 0.00 -9.89 -1.01
N GLY A 38 -0.66 -10.85 -1.64
CA GLY A 38 -1.00 -12.13 -1.03
C GLY A 38 -1.83 -12.00 0.26
N LYS A 39 -1.27 -12.46 1.37
CA LYS A 39 -1.89 -12.41 2.71
C LYS A 39 -1.22 -11.40 3.64
N THR A 40 -0.57 -10.38 3.09
CA THR A 40 0.19 -9.39 3.89
C THR A 40 -0.70 -8.63 4.87
N THR A 41 -1.94 -8.26 4.49
CA THR A 41 -2.89 -7.62 5.41
C THR A 41 -3.14 -8.48 6.65
N ASN A 42 -3.39 -9.79 6.47
CA ASN A 42 -3.59 -10.72 7.60
C ASN A 42 -2.34 -10.84 8.49
N ALA A 43 -1.13 -10.78 7.90
CA ALA A 43 0.11 -10.78 8.65
C ALA A 43 0.28 -9.49 9.46
N LEU A 44 -0.04 -8.33 8.87
CA LEU A 44 -0.02 -7.05 9.57
C LEU A 44 -1.09 -6.95 10.66
N GLU A 45 -2.24 -7.60 10.49
CA GLU A 45 -3.23 -7.76 11.57
C GLU A 45 -2.68 -8.56 12.76
N ARG A 46 -1.85 -9.60 12.51
CA ARG A 46 -1.14 -10.31 13.59
C ARG A 46 -0.09 -9.42 14.26
N VAL A 47 0.67 -8.62 13.48
CA VAL A 47 1.60 -7.61 14.04
C VAL A 47 0.85 -6.67 14.99
N PHE A 48 -0.29 -6.14 14.56
CA PHE A 48 -1.14 -5.28 15.39
C PHE A 48 -1.63 -6.02 16.65
N GLY A 49 -2.09 -7.26 16.52
CA GLY A 49 -2.51 -8.09 17.66
C GLY A 49 -1.39 -8.37 18.67
N HIS A 50 -0.17 -8.58 18.21
CA HIS A 50 1.00 -8.70 19.09
C HIS A 50 1.29 -7.39 19.81
N MET A 51 1.26 -6.26 19.08
CA MET A 51 1.47 -4.93 19.68
C MET A 51 0.42 -4.62 20.76
N GLN A 52 -0.87 -4.90 20.51
CA GLN A 52 -1.96 -4.69 21.48
C GLN A 52 -1.72 -5.44 22.80
N ASN A 53 -1.07 -6.59 22.74
CA ASN A 53 -0.77 -7.44 23.88
C ASN A 53 0.63 -7.20 24.46
N GLY A 54 1.33 -6.14 24.05
CA GLY A 54 2.67 -5.77 24.51
C GLY A 54 3.78 -6.75 24.07
N ARG A 55 3.51 -7.61 23.09
CA ARG A 55 4.42 -8.63 22.57
C ARG A 55 5.23 -8.08 21.39
N LYS A 56 6.16 -7.15 21.69
CA LYS A 56 6.93 -6.44 20.66
C LYS A 56 7.90 -7.35 19.91
N GLU A 57 8.47 -8.35 20.58
CA GLU A 57 9.38 -9.32 19.97
C GLU A 57 8.68 -10.16 18.91
N GLU A 58 7.49 -10.67 19.21
CA GLU A 58 6.68 -11.43 18.27
C GLU A 58 6.19 -10.55 17.09
N ALA A 59 5.84 -9.30 17.37
CA ALA A 59 5.48 -8.34 16.32
C ALA A 59 6.65 -8.11 15.35
N ASN A 60 7.86 -7.92 15.87
CA ASN A 60 9.06 -7.74 15.05
C ASN A 60 9.44 -9.00 14.26
N GLU A 61 9.21 -10.20 14.82
CA GLU A 61 9.44 -11.44 14.10
C GLU A 61 8.47 -11.62 12.94
N GLU A 62 7.19 -11.30 13.14
CA GLU A 62 6.19 -11.30 12.05
C GLU A 62 6.59 -10.28 10.95
N ILE A 63 7.08 -9.09 11.32
CA ILE A 63 7.57 -8.09 10.36
C ILE A 63 8.76 -8.63 9.54
N LYS A 64 9.67 -9.38 10.14
CA LYS A 64 10.79 -10.01 9.41
C LYS A 64 10.27 -11.02 8.37
N GLN A 65 9.26 -11.83 8.72
CA GLN A 65 8.64 -12.77 7.78
C GLN A 65 7.95 -12.05 6.61
N ILE A 66 7.22 -10.96 6.91
CA ILE A 66 6.63 -10.11 5.85
C ILE A 66 7.73 -9.54 4.96
N GLN A 67 8.82 -9.05 5.53
CA GLN A 67 9.95 -8.51 4.77
C GLN A 67 10.62 -9.57 3.89
N ALA A 68 10.84 -10.76 4.42
CA ALA A 68 11.43 -11.87 3.66
C ALA A 68 10.55 -12.27 2.47
N TYR A 69 9.24 -12.37 2.66
CA TYR A 69 8.27 -12.63 1.59
C TYR A 69 8.34 -11.60 0.45
N HIS A 70 8.42 -10.31 0.78
CA HIS A 70 8.51 -9.26 -0.23
C HIS A 70 9.90 -9.21 -0.88
N ALA A 71 10.97 -9.52 -0.14
CA ALA A 71 12.33 -9.63 -0.70
C ALA A 71 12.42 -10.75 -1.74
N GLU A 72 11.81 -11.91 -1.49
CA GLU A 72 11.73 -13.01 -2.45
C GLU A 72 11.01 -12.57 -3.75
N ILE A 73 9.89 -11.86 -3.63
CA ILE A 73 9.18 -11.32 -4.80
C ILE A 73 10.05 -10.33 -5.58
N ILE A 74 10.77 -9.46 -4.88
CA ILE A 74 11.68 -8.48 -5.51
C ILE A 74 12.80 -9.20 -6.24
N ASP A 75 13.48 -10.13 -5.58
CA ASP A 75 14.59 -10.90 -6.18
C ASP A 75 14.12 -11.66 -7.43
N ASP A 76 12.95 -12.29 -7.38
CA ASP A 76 12.36 -12.99 -8.52
C ASP A 76 11.98 -12.03 -9.67
N LEU A 77 11.51 -10.83 -9.37
CA LEU A 77 11.13 -9.84 -10.38
C LEU A 77 12.36 -9.30 -11.13
N TRP A 78 13.43 -8.97 -10.41
CA TRP A 78 14.65 -8.42 -11.01
C TRP A 78 15.60 -9.49 -11.55
N GLY A 79 15.41 -10.76 -11.17
CA GLY A 79 16.26 -11.89 -11.56
C GLY A 79 17.61 -11.93 -10.83
N GLU A 80 17.78 -11.10 -9.83
CA GLU A 80 18.97 -11.03 -8.99
C GLU A 80 18.62 -10.46 -7.62
N LYS A 81 19.50 -10.64 -6.63
CA LYS A 81 19.33 -10.07 -5.31
C LYS A 81 19.30 -8.55 -5.38
N THR A 82 18.14 -7.97 -5.05
CA THR A 82 17.86 -6.55 -5.25
C THR A 82 17.33 -5.91 -3.98
N GLU A 83 17.79 -4.71 -3.68
CA GLU A 83 17.27 -3.90 -2.60
C GLU A 83 16.58 -2.65 -3.18
N ILE A 84 15.35 -2.40 -2.75
CA ILE A 84 14.59 -1.19 -3.06
C ILE A 84 14.57 -0.31 -1.82
N ASN A 85 15.34 0.78 -1.83
CA ASN A 85 15.51 1.65 -0.66
C ASN A 85 14.18 2.12 -0.06
N GLU A 86 13.20 2.45 -0.89
CA GLU A 86 11.88 2.89 -0.43
C GLU A 86 11.12 1.79 0.30
N VAL A 87 11.28 0.53 -0.09
CA VAL A 87 10.68 -0.62 0.60
C VAL A 87 11.39 -0.86 1.94
N THR A 88 12.71 -0.77 1.95
CA THR A 88 13.52 -0.86 3.19
C THR A 88 13.13 0.23 4.19
N LEU A 89 12.92 1.48 3.73
CA LEU A 89 12.45 2.58 4.55
C LEU A 89 11.04 2.32 5.13
N LEU A 90 10.11 1.78 4.35
CA LEU A 90 8.77 1.43 4.83
C LEU A 90 8.83 0.39 5.96
N PHE A 91 9.64 -0.66 5.82
CA PHE A 91 9.84 -1.64 6.89
C PHE A 91 10.52 -1.03 8.13
N GLY A 92 11.45 -0.11 7.93
CA GLY A 92 12.07 0.67 9.02
C GLY A 92 11.03 1.51 9.78
N GLN A 93 10.17 2.23 9.07
CA GLN A 93 9.07 3.00 9.67
C GLN A 93 8.10 2.11 10.45
N LEU A 94 7.70 0.96 9.90
CA LEU A 94 6.82 0.02 10.59
C LEU A 94 7.45 -0.49 11.89
N ARG A 95 8.74 -0.86 11.88
CA ARG A 95 9.46 -1.27 13.10
C ARG A 95 9.53 -0.14 14.13
N ASN A 96 9.81 1.08 13.71
CA ASN A 96 9.84 2.23 14.61
C ASN A 96 8.49 2.44 15.29
N ILE A 97 7.39 2.38 14.53
CA ILE A 97 6.05 2.45 15.08
C ILE A 97 5.85 1.38 16.17
N ILE A 98 6.17 0.13 15.91
CA ILE A 98 5.98 -0.97 16.88
C ILE A 98 6.84 -0.80 18.12
N ASN A 99 8.08 -0.30 17.98
CA ASN A 99 9.03 -0.20 19.08
C ASN A 99 8.83 1.04 19.95
N ASP A 100 8.44 2.18 19.33
CA ASP A 100 8.36 3.48 20.00
C ASP A 100 6.98 3.79 20.55
N ILE A 101 5.97 3.05 20.11
CA ILE A 101 4.59 3.35 20.42
C ILE A 101 4.24 3.07 21.88
N THR A 102 3.60 4.03 22.51
CA THR A 102 2.85 3.81 23.73
C THR A 102 1.41 3.51 23.35
N TYR A 103 1.09 2.23 23.17
CA TYR A 103 -0.24 1.79 22.80
C TYR A 103 -1.27 2.18 23.86
N ARG A 104 -2.38 2.77 23.42
CA ARG A 104 -3.58 3.02 24.25
C ARG A 104 -4.78 2.37 23.58
N HIS A 105 -5.60 1.70 24.35
CA HIS A 105 -6.82 1.06 23.83
C HIS A 105 -7.78 2.05 23.14
N SER A 106 -7.80 3.31 23.57
CA SER A 106 -8.59 4.38 22.94
C SER A 106 -8.20 4.64 21.49
N ASP A 107 -6.96 4.34 21.11
CA ASP A 107 -6.39 4.65 19.81
C ASP A 107 -6.25 3.39 18.93
N ALA A 108 -6.88 2.29 19.34
CA ALA A 108 -6.72 0.97 18.71
C ALA A 108 -7.02 0.98 17.21
N GLU A 109 -8.09 1.64 16.79
CA GLU A 109 -8.51 1.67 15.39
C GLU A 109 -7.54 2.51 14.53
N LEU A 110 -7.03 3.63 15.06
CA LEU A 110 -6.00 4.45 14.43
C LEU A 110 -4.72 3.63 14.19
N TRP A 111 -4.28 2.89 15.20
CA TRP A 111 -3.07 2.06 15.07
C TRP A 111 -3.27 0.86 14.15
N TYR A 112 -4.47 0.27 14.14
CA TYR A 112 -4.83 -0.74 13.15
C TYR A 112 -4.66 -0.19 11.74
N ASP A 113 -5.30 0.93 11.41
CA ASP A 113 -5.23 1.56 10.10
C ASP A 113 -3.79 1.91 9.72
N THR A 114 -3.03 2.48 10.66
CA THR A 114 -1.63 2.84 10.46
C THR A 114 -0.77 1.63 10.10
N ILE A 115 -0.94 0.50 10.80
CA ILE A 115 -0.12 -0.71 10.61
C ILE A 115 -0.52 -1.46 9.34
N VAL A 116 -1.82 -1.70 9.12
CA VAL A 116 -2.25 -2.49 7.96
C VAL A 116 -2.01 -1.79 6.64
N ALA A 117 -2.00 -0.46 6.61
CA ALA A 117 -1.72 0.33 5.41
C ALA A 117 -0.33 0.07 4.79
N PHE A 118 0.63 -0.41 5.58
CA PHE A 118 1.96 -0.77 5.05
C PHE A 118 1.89 -1.87 3.99
N GLY A 119 0.87 -2.73 4.01
CA GLY A 119 0.67 -3.75 2.98
C GLY A 119 0.52 -3.14 1.59
N GLU A 120 -0.36 -2.17 1.45
CA GLU A 120 -0.61 -1.45 0.20
C GLU A 120 0.54 -0.51 -0.19
N LEU A 121 1.16 0.14 0.78
CA LEU A 121 2.32 1.01 0.54
C LEU A 121 3.50 0.21 -0.03
N ILE A 122 3.81 -0.94 0.55
CA ILE A 122 4.90 -1.82 0.09
C ILE A 122 4.58 -2.39 -1.29
N SER A 123 3.39 -2.96 -1.48
CA SER A 123 3.01 -3.59 -2.75
C SER A 123 3.06 -2.61 -3.93
N THR A 124 2.48 -1.43 -3.75
CA THR A 124 2.44 -0.41 -4.82
C THR A 124 3.81 0.21 -5.09
N THR A 125 4.66 0.32 -4.07
CA THR A 125 6.06 0.76 -4.25
C THR A 125 6.82 -0.25 -5.11
N ILE A 126 6.74 -1.55 -4.81
CA ILE A 126 7.40 -2.61 -5.59
C ILE A 126 6.93 -2.57 -7.06
N ILE A 127 5.61 -2.53 -7.28
CA ILE A 127 5.03 -2.52 -8.62
C ILE A 127 5.43 -1.27 -9.40
N SER A 128 5.37 -0.10 -8.80
CA SER A 128 5.78 1.16 -9.45
C SER A 128 7.27 1.15 -9.83
N LYS A 129 8.14 0.65 -8.94
CA LYS A 129 9.58 0.52 -9.22
C LYS A 129 9.84 -0.48 -10.33
N TYR A 130 9.16 -1.62 -10.33
CA TYR A 130 9.33 -2.63 -11.36
C TYR A 130 8.82 -2.16 -12.73
N LEU A 131 7.68 -1.46 -12.80
CA LEU A 131 7.20 -0.81 -14.03
C LEU A 131 8.27 0.13 -14.61
N ASN A 132 8.87 1.00 -13.79
CA ASN A 132 9.94 1.88 -14.23
C ASN A 132 11.19 1.11 -14.67
N HIS A 133 11.56 0.02 -13.98
CA HIS A 133 12.69 -0.84 -14.32
C HIS A 133 12.56 -1.45 -15.72
N ILE A 134 11.38 -1.89 -16.10
CA ILE A 134 11.11 -2.46 -17.43
C ILE A 134 10.76 -1.40 -18.50
N GLY A 135 10.93 -0.11 -18.21
CA GLY A 135 10.75 0.98 -19.16
C GLY A 135 9.33 1.58 -19.24
N THR A 136 8.39 1.09 -18.43
CA THR A 136 7.03 1.68 -18.33
C THR A 136 7.05 2.84 -17.35
N ARG A 137 7.25 4.07 -17.88
CA ARG A 137 7.26 5.28 -17.05
C ARG A 137 5.93 5.46 -16.34
N ASN A 138 5.99 5.51 -15.02
CA ASN A 138 4.81 5.72 -14.19
C ASN A 138 5.13 6.63 -13.00
N ARG A 139 4.08 7.13 -12.35
CA ARG A 139 4.17 7.88 -11.09
C ARG A 139 3.40 7.16 -10.00
N TRP A 140 4.08 6.90 -8.89
CA TRP A 140 3.45 6.43 -7.66
C TRP A 140 2.73 7.59 -6.96
N ILE A 141 1.48 7.38 -6.56
CA ILE A 141 0.64 8.34 -5.86
C ILE A 141 0.34 7.80 -4.46
N ASP A 142 0.68 8.57 -3.44
CA ASP A 142 0.26 8.25 -2.06
C ASP A 142 -1.21 8.59 -1.88
N MET A 143 -2.05 7.55 -1.83
CA MET A 143 -3.50 7.72 -1.72
C MET A 143 -3.92 8.36 -0.39
N ARG A 144 -3.10 8.31 0.65
CA ARG A 144 -3.36 9.00 1.93
C ARG A 144 -3.36 10.53 1.77
N THR A 145 -2.71 11.06 0.73
CA THR A 145 -2.68 12.50 0.45
C THR A 145 -3.75 12.96 -0.53
N THR A 146 -4.33 12.04 -1.28
CA THR A 146 -5.27 12.34 -2.36
C THR A 146 -6.67 11.80 -2.11
N PHE A 147 -6.80 10.68 -1.41
CA PHE A 147 -8.06 10.04 -1.08
C PHE A 147 -8.49 10.46 0.32
N LEU A 148 -9.20 11.58 0.38
CA LEU A 148 -9.57 12.21 1.65
C LEU A 148 -10.76 11.52 2.30
N THR A 149 -10.67 11.27 3.58
CA THR A 149 -11.70 10.58 4.36
C THR A 149 -12.10 11.39 5.59
N ASN A 150 -13.15 10.96 6.27
CA ASN A 150 -13.39 11.35 7.66
C ASN A 150 -12.42 10.61 8.61
N GLN A 151 -12.50 10.91 9.91
CA GLN A 151 -11.67 10.30 10.97
C GLN A 151 -12.24 8.99 11.54
N ARG A 152 -13.15 8.33 10.82
CA ARG A 152 -13.70 7.04 11.24
C ARG A 152 -12.73 5.94 10.80
N HIS A 153 -11.84 5.56 11.71
CA HIS A 153 -10.89 4.49 11.45
C HIS A 153 -11.59 3.15 11.18
N LYS A 154 -10.94 2.26 10.42
CA LYS A 154 -11.40 0.92 9.97
C LYS A 154 -12.60 0.90 9.02
N ASP A 155 -13.35 1.99 8.90
CA ASP A 155 -14.54 2.10 8.05
C ASP A 155 -14.76 3.57 7.66
N ALA A 156 -13.72 4.17 7.08
CA ALA A 156 -13.72 5.59 6.74
C ALA A 156 -14.59 5.89 5.52
N ASN A 157 -15.31 6.99 5.58
CA ASN A 157 -16.10 7.50 4.46
C ASN A 157 -15.27 8.49 3.65
N VAL A 158 -15.23 8.30 2.33
CA VAL A 158 -14.48 9.14 1.40
C VAL A 158 -15.24 10.43 1.08
N ASP A 159 -14.57 11.57 1.21
CA ASP A 159 -15.01 12.82 0.57
C ASP A 159 -14.66 12.77 -0.93
N ILE A 160 -15.61 12.27 -1.73
CA ILE A 160 -15.43 12.10 -3.17
C ILE A 160 -15.09 13.42 -3.87
N LYS A 161 -15.72 14.53 -3.46
CA LYS A 161 -15.50 15.83 -4.09
C LYS A 161 -14.09 16.37 -3.86
N ALA A 162 -13.66 16.34 -2.60
CA ALA A 162 -12.31 16.78 -2.23
C ALA A 162 -11.25 15.84 -2.79
N SER A 163 -11.46 14.52 -2.71
CA SER A 163 -10.56 13.50 -3.26
C SER A 163 -10.38 13.65 -4.76
N LYS A 164 -11.48 13.85 -5.52
CA LYS A 164 -11.43 14.08 -6.96
C LYS A 164 -10.57 15.32 -7.32
N HIS A 165 -10.71 16.40 -6.56
CA HIS A 165 -9.92 17.61 -6.79
C HIS A 165 -8.43 17.35 -6.53
N ARG A 166 -8.09 16.71 -5.40
CA ARG A 166 -6.70 16.39 -5.03
C ARG A 166 -6.05 15.41 -5.98
N LEU A 167 -6.77 14.34 -6.33
CA LEU A 167 -6.26 13.35 -7.26
C LEU A 167 -5.98 13.96 -8.65
N ARG A 168 -6.89 14.77 -9.18
CA ARG A 168 -6.65 15.49 -10.44
C ARG A 168 -5.41 16.34 -10.38
N ALA A 169 -5.26 17.15 -9.35
CA ALA A 169 -4.07 18.00 -9.18
C ALA A 169 -2.76 17.17 -9.11
N SER A 170 -2.81 15.96 -8.58
CA SER A 170 -1.62 15.08 -8.46
C SER A 170 -1.24 14.38 -9.77
N ILE A 171 -2.17 14.24 -10.71
CA ILE A 171 -1.94 13.55 -12.00
C ILE A 171 -1.78 14.51 -13.17
N GLU A 172 -2.33 15.74 -13.10
CA GLU A 172 -2.23 16.74 -14.15
C GLU A 172 -0.79 17.23 -14.33
N ASN A 173 -0.40 17.50 -15.57
CA ASN A 173 0.90 18.10 -15.94
C ASN A 173 2.14 17.32 -15.45
N THR A 174 2.01 16.02 -15.19
CA THR A 174 3.12 15.19 -14.69
C THR A 174 4.04 14.66 -15.79
N GLY A 175 3.62 14.75 -17.06
CA GLY A 175 4.35 14.19 -18.20
C GLY A 175 4.36 12.66 -18.28
N VAL A 176 3.54 11.98 -17.44
CA VAL A 176 3.31 10.53 -17.49
C VAL A 176 1.81 10.26 -17.60
N GLY A 177 1.46 9.13 -18.24
CA GLY A 177 0.06 8.71 -18.39
C GLY A 177 -0.31 7.52 -17.51
N VAL A 178 0.66 6.85 -16.89
CA VAL A 178 0.44 5.69 -16.02
C VAL A 178 0.70 6.08 -14.57
N PHE A 179 -0.25 5.76 -13.69
CA PHE A 179 -0.18 6.03 -12.26
C PHE A 179 -0.41 4.75 -11.47
N VAL A 180 0.26 4.62 -10.33
CA VAL A 180 0.10 3.50 -9.39
C VAL A 180 -0.27 4.05 -8.03
N GLY A 181 -1.36 3.57 -7.45
CA GLY A 181 -1.84 3.98 -6.13
C GLY A 181 -2.38 2.81 -5.31
N GLN A 182 -2.49 3.04 -4.01
CA GLN A 182 -3.01 2.08 -3.06
C GLN A 182 -4.53 1.98 -3.17
N GLY A 183 -5.07 0.77 -3.13
CA GLY A 183 -6.45 0.56 -2.73
C GLY A 183 -6.60 0.60 -1.21
N PHE A 184 -7.82 0.51 -0.69
CA PHE A 184 -8.13 0.30 0.73
C PHE A 184 -7.80 1.44 1.68
N ILE A 185 -6.81 2.30 1.41
CA ILE A 185 -6.35 3.34 2.34
C ILE A 185 -6.67 4.76 1.86
N GLY A 186 -6.81 5.67 2.81
CA GLY A 186 -6.96 7.11 2.60
C GLY A 186 -6.34 7.91 3.74
N GLY A 187 -6.56 9.20 3.76
CA GLY A 187 -6.06 10.09 4.80
C GLY A 187 -7.13 11.00 5.38
N ALA A 188 -7.16 11.10 6.69
CA ALA A 188 -8.03 11.99 7.42
C ALA A 188 -7.47 13.43 7.46
N PRO A 189 -8.30 14.44 7.80
CA PRO A 189 -7.88 15.84 7.82
C PRO A 189 -6.77 16.17 8.81
N ASP A 190 -6.60 15.38 9.85
CA ASP A 190 -5.53 15.50 10.85
C ASP A 190 -4.20 14.87 10.40
N GLY A 191 -4.16 14.30 9.18
CA GLY A 191 -2.99 13.64 8.62
C GLY A 191 -2.85 12.16 9.02
N THR A 192 -3.79 11.59 9.76
CA THR A 192 -3.78 10.17 10.11
C THR A 192 -4.19 9.31 8.92
N THR A 193 -3.63 8.10 8.85
CA THR A 193 -4.03 7.09 7.86
C THR A 193 -5.37 6.47 8.26
N THR A 194 -6.23 6.24 7.27
CA THR A 194 -7.52 5.56 7.46
C THR A 194 -7.64 4.38 6.50
N THR A 195 -8.48 3.40 6.86
CA THR A 195 -8.88 2.31 5.96
C THR A 195 -10.37 2.37 5.64
N LEU A 196 -10.74 1.90 4.44
CA LEU A 196 -12.11 2.00 3.91
C LEU A 196 -12.99 0.80 4.29
N GLY A 197 -12.51 -0.04 5.21
CA GLY A 197 -13.24 -1.23 5.61
C GLY A 197 -13.22 -2.36 4.58
N ARG A 198 -14.16 -3.30 4.72
CA ARG A 198 -14.22 -4.48 3.86
C ARG A 198 -14.42 -4.09 2.39
N GLU A 199 -13.68 -4.75 1.49
CA GLU A 199 -13.70 -4.46 0.04
C GLU A 199 -13.24 -3.03 -0.34
N GLY A 200 -12.57 -2.32 0.59
CA GLY A 200 -12.14 -0.94 0.39
C GLY A 200 -11.27 -0.70 -0.84
N SER A 201 -10.53 -1.73 -1.33
CA SER A 201 -9.75 -1.59 -2.57
C SER A 201 -10.65 -1.54 -3.82
N ASP A 202 -11.81 -2.21 -3.82
CA ASP A 202 -12.79 -2.12 -4.91
C ASP A 202 -13.50 -0.78 -4.88
N TYR A 203 -13.74 -0.26 -3.68
CA TYR A 203 -14.30 1.08 -3.51
C TYR A 203 -13.35 2.20 -3.95
N SER A 204 -12.03 1.93 -3.92
CA SER A 204 -11.01 2.90 -4.36
C SER A 204 -10.91 3.04 -5.88
N ALA A 205 -11.38 2.06 -6.64
CA ALA A 205 -11.31 2.03 -8.09
C ALA A 205 -12.53 2.67 -8.76
#